data_a947e4d0e84ba4beaa26b129f7945159
#
_entry.id   a947e4d0e84ba4beaa26b129f7945159
#
_cell.length_a   1.000
_cell.length_b   1.000
_cell.length_c   1.000
_cell.angle_alpha   90.00
_cell.angle_beta   90.00
_cell.angle_gamma   90.00
#
_symmetry.space_group_name_H-M   'P 1'
#
loop_
_entity.id
_entity.type
_entity.pdbx_description
1 polymer ?
#
loop_
_entity_poly.entity_id
_entity_poly.type
_entity_poly.pdbx_seq_one_letter_code
_entity_poly.pdbx_strand_id
1 'polypeptide(L)'
;MEKSESDSSSKSEEEKITETSLKTSDLKKNETNKIFYSIYGSGSVEEEEKEQKKNNINTKEEQLSLKHRPSVIERGLMESVRKMENVTKEKLVLAEKINYKNNTDSLIETDEFGFLKNQNQKNENNINNNMDTPEKKETKISSEELLKINARTEKWQDMLEHYKKYQTLKKYKLKSRTRKGVPDNLRSYVWQLFAEKDKLVEKNLFEKLDKEEIDKETELTIIKDLDRTFPMCQLFKEKYGKGQRKLYRVLANYSKYNKKLGYVQGMGYLVAIFLLYMDEESAFYMLHAIVKNYGFEGLYSSGFPDLKKKFYVLLNLEKKFIPKIYEILKRDDVYISIYASEWLLCLFSKDLKPSILVRIIDVFLYEGYKVVYRFALAFLKMKEKNFISNKKGIFYAMNTIKQLFDDVDVDELFKVAFSFSLSRSHIAKYESEYEENKGNPNNEFMKQL
;
A
#
# COMPACT_ATOMS: atom_id res chain seq x y z
N MET A 1 -4.17 7.48 -74.76
CA MET A 1 -4.05 6.18 -74.06
C MET A 1 -2.72 6.24 -73.33
N GLU A 2 -2.77 6.22 -72.05
CA GLU A 2 -1.74 6.15 -71.01
C GLU A 2 -1.98 7.20 -69.96
N LYS A 3 -2.77 6.80 -68.94
CA LYS A 3 -2.82 7.38 -67.59
C LYS A 3 -3.77 6.52 -66.75
N SER A 4 -3.22 5.53 -66.05
CA SER A 4 -3.86 4.92 -64.87
C SER A 4 -3.07 3.68 -64.38
N GLU A 5 -1.88 3.88 -63.80
CA GLU A 5 -1.21 2.78 -63.04
C GLU A 5 -0.17 3.31 -62.03
N SER A 6 -0.48 4.38 -61.27
CA SER A 6 0.44 4.84 -60.22
C SER A 6 -0.19 5.08 -58.81
N ASP A 7 -1.49 4.79 -58.62
CA ASP A 7 -2.17 5.09 -57.36
C ASP A 7 -2.49 3.86 -56.45
N SER A 8 -2.07 2.66 -56.82
CA SER A 8 -2.38 1.45 -56.04
C SER A 8 -1.27 0.97 -55.10
N SER A 9 -0.03 1.49 -55.23
CA SER A 9 1.10 1.05 -54.38
C SER A 9 1.28 1.84 -53.07
N SER A 10 0.84 3.09 -53.05
CA SER A 10 0.97 3.93 -51.83
C SER A 10 -0.04 3.59 -50.70
N LYS A 11 -1.23 3.12 -51.08
CA LYS A 11 -2.25 2.71 -50.07
C LYS A 11 -1.90 1.42 -49.34
N SER A 12 -1.14 0.52 -49.91
CA SER A 12 -0.76 -0.75 -49.26
C SER A 12 0.37 -0.62 -48.25
N GLU A 13 1.22 0.41 -48.38
CA GLU A 13 2.30 0.65 -47.42
C GLU A 13 1.81 1.42 -46.16
N GLU A 14 0.89 2.37 -46.31
CA GLU A 14 0.28 3.06 -45.17
C GLU A 14 -0.62 2.13 -44.32
N GLU A 15 -1.36 1.23 -44.93
CA GLU A 15 -2.13 0.20 -44.21
C GLU A 15 -1.23 -0.79 -43.49
N LYS A 16 -0.09 -1.19 -44.05
CA LYS A 16 0.88 -2.07 -43.36
C LYS A 16 1.59 -1.37 -42.19
N ILE A 17 1.90 -0.09 -42.31
CA ILE A 17 2.52 0.70 -41.22
C ILE A 17 1.53 0.93 -40.10
N THR A 18 0.25 1.15 -40.36
CA THR A 18 -0.78 1.27 -39.33
C THR A 18 -1.09 -0.05 -38.64
N GLU A 19 -1.13 -1.17 -39.38
CA GLU A 19 -1.30 -2.50 -38.77
C GLU A 19 -0.10 -2.94 -37.88
N THR A 20 1.13 -2.58 -38.30
CA THR A 20 2.33 -2.90 -37.51
C THR A 20 2.43 -2.01 -36.25
N SER A 21 2.01 -0.76 -36.33
CA SER A 21 1.95 0.13 -35.13
C SER A 21 0.86 -0.25 -34.14
N LEU A 22 -0.28 -0.74 -34.62
CA LEU A 22 -1.35 -1.28 -33.78
C LEU A 22 -0.92 -2.58 -33.06
N LYS A 23 -0.27 -3.50 -33.75
CA LYS A 23 0.24 -4.75 -33.17
C LYS A 23 1.35 -4.51 -32.12
N THR A 24 2.20 -3.52 -32.31
CA THR A 24 3.23 -3.16 -31.31
C THR A 24 2.66 -2.44 -30.10
N SER A 25 1.57 -1.67 -30.22
CA SER A 25 0.89 -1.05 -29.10
C SER A 25 0.16 -2.08 -28.22
N ASP A 26 -0.45 -3.09 -28.87
CA ASP A 26 -1.16 -4.15 -28.16
C ASP A 26 -0.21 -5.16 -27.47
N LEU A 27 0.96 -5.41 -28.04
CA LEU A 27 2.01 -6.21 -27.40
C LEU A 27 2.58 -5.50 -26.15
N LYS A 28 2.84 -4.20 -26.24
CA LYS A 28 3.29 -3.40 -25.08
C LYS A 28 2.22 -3.32 -23.98
N LYS A 29 0.93 -3.17 -24.34
CA LYS A 29 -0.18 -3.22 -23.39
C LYS A 29 -0.29 -4.57 -22.67
N ASN A 30 -0.09 -5.65 -23.39
CA ASN A 30 -0.15 -7.00 -22.81
C ASN A 30 1.03 -7.27 -21.85
N GLU A 31 2.22 -6.76 -22.14
CA GLU A 31 3.37 -6.88 -21.22
C GLU A 31 3.19 -6.02 -19.96
N THR A 32 2.69 -4.80 -20.10
CA THR A 32 2.41 -3.92 -18.96
C THR A 32 1.31 -4.50 -18.06
N ASN A 33 0.26 -5.06 -18.65
CA ASN A 33 -0.78 -5.76 -17.91
C ASN A 33 -0.24 -7.04 -17.23
N LYS A 34 0.61 -7.83 -17.91
CA LYS A 34 1.27 -9.00 -17.29
C LYS A 34 2.13 -8.62 -16.09
N ILE A 35 2.89 -7.55 -16.18
CA ILE A 35 3.70 -7.04 -15.05
C ILE A 35 2.78 -6.56 -13.92
N PHE A 36 1.70 -5.85 -14.23
CA PHE A 36 0.71 -5.40 -13.26
C PHE A 36 0.05 -6.60 -12.53
N TYR A 37 -0.43 -7.59 -13.27
CA TYR A 37 -1.05 -8.78 -12.68
C TYR A 37 -0.05 -9.69 -11.97
N SER A 38 1.22 -9.73 -12.36
CA SER A 38 2.26 -10.46 -11.63
C SER A 38 2.60 -9.83 -10.28
N ILE A 39 2.41 -8.50 -10.16
CA ILE A 39 2.67 -7.75 -8.93
C ILE A 39 1.44 -7.76 -8.01
N TYR A 40 0.22 -7.70 -8.57
CA TYR A 40 -1.01 -7.41 -7.81
C TYR A 40 -2.03 -8.55 -7.76
N GLY A 41 -1.70 -9.72 -8.30
CA GLY A 41 -2.44 -10.93 -8.06
C GLY A 41 -3.36 -11.42 -9.17
N SER A 42 -3.66 -12.66 -9.06
CA SER A 42 -4.52 -13.50 -9.85
C SER A 42 -5.98 -13.05 -9.80
N GLY A 43 -6.33 -12.16 -10.69
CA GLY A 43 -7.72 -11.79 -11.01
C GLY A 43 -7.92 -11.83 -12.52
N SER A 44 -8.35 -12.98 -13.02
CA SER A 44 -9.26 -13.13 -14.20
C SER A 44 -8.87 -12.58 -15.58
N VAL A 45 -7.72 -12.93 -16.13
CA VAL A 45 -7.62 -13.08 -17.59
C VAL A 45 -8.08 -14.47 -18.01
N GLU A 46 -8.03 -15.46 -17.11
CA GLU A 46 -8.50 -16.82 -17.36
C GLU A 46 -10.03 -17.00 -17.32
N GLU A 47 -10.79 -16.08 -16.71
CA GLU A 47 -12.25 -16.19 -16.66
C GLU A 47 -12.93 -15.76 -17.95
N GLU A 48 -12.44 -14.73 -18.64
CA GLU A 48 -12.98 -14.35 -19.97
C GLU A 48 -12.68 -15.40 -21.05
N GLU A 49 -11.52 -16.07 -20.98
CA GLU A 49 -11.23 -17.19 -21.86
C GLU A 49 -12.01 -18.48 -21.49
N LYS A 50 -12.39 -18.66 -20.22
CA LYS A 50 -13.21 -19.78 -19.76
C LYS A 50 -14.69 -19.62 -20.09
N GLU A 51 -15.20 -18.40 -20.11
CA GLU A 51 -16.60 -18.16 -20.54
C GLU A 51 -16.81 -18.38 -22.04
N GLN A 52 -15.82 -18.04 -22.87
CA GLN A 52 -15.86 -18.37 -24.30
C GLN A 52 -15.67 -19.86 -24.61
N LYS A 53 -15.00 -20.60 -23.72
CA LYS A 53 -14.85 -22.06 -23.85
C LYS A 53 -16.02 -22.88 -23.26
N LYS A 54 -16.79 -22.33 -22.31
CA LYS A 54 -17.97 -23.00 -21.72
C LYS A 54 -19.13 -23.16 -22.66
N ASN A 55 -19.23 -22.37 -23.72
CA ASN A 55 -20.31 -22.52 -24.72
C ASN A 55 -20.08 -23.62 -25.76
N ASN A 56 -18.98 -24.37 -25.69
CA ASN A 56 -18.67 -25.44 -26.68
C ASN A 56 -18.40 -26.83 -26.07
N ILE A 57 -18.62 -27.05 -24.78
CA ILE A 57 -18.38 -28.39 -24.18
C ILE A 57 -19.52 -28.77 -23.24
N ASN A 58 -20.69 -29.05 -23.83
CA ASN A 58 -21.73 -29.84 -23.18
C ASN A 58 -21.72 -31.25 -23.76
N THR A 59 -20.65 -32.01 -23.54
CA THR A 59 -20.63 -33.49 -23.69
C THR A 59 -19.28 -34.02 -23.23
N LYS A 60 -19.09 -34.22 -21.96
CA LYS A 60 -18.15 -35.19 -21.33
C LYS A 60 -17.98 -34.92 -19.82
N GLU A 61 -19.09 -34.87 -19.10
CA GLU A 61 -19.08 -35.01 -17.64
C GLU A 61 -19.50 -36.42 -17.27
N GLU A 62 -18.57 -37.34 -17.40
CA GLU A 62 -18.53 -38.60 -16.67
C GLU A 62 -17.17 -39.25 -16.91
N GLN A 63 -16.38 -39.40 -15.86
CA GLN A 63 -15.03 -39.94 -15.75
C GLN A 63 -13.93 -38.84 -15.62
N LEU A 64 -13.69 -38.46 -14.37
CA LEU A 64 -12.33 -38.29 -13.83
C LEU A 64 -12.40 -37.83 -12.37
N SER A 65 -12.82 -38.72 -11.48
CA SER A 65 -12.47 -38.65 -10.05
C SER A 65 -11.02 -39.13 -9.87
N LEU A 66 -10.06 -38.44 -10.45
CA LEU A 66 -8.66 -38.58 -10.12
C LEU A 66 -8.36 -37.65 -8.95
N LYS A 67 -8.24 -38.24 -7.77
CA LYS A 67 -7.75 -37.61 -6.53
C LYS A 67 -6.48 -36.83 -6.86
N HIS A 68 -6.60 -35.51 -6.93
CA HIS A 68 -5.44 -34.62 -7.10
C HIS A 68 -4.55 -34.79 -5.86
N ARG A 69 -3.38 -35.39 -6.01
CA ARG A 69 -2.38 -35.42 -4.94
C ARG A 69 -1.77 -34.03 -4.86
N PRO A 70 -1.89 -33.32 -3.72
CA PRO A 70 -1.34 -31.98 -3.58
C PRO A 70 0.19 -32.01 -3.82
N SER A 71 0.68 -30.96 -4.48
CA SER A 71 2.10 -30.76 -4.74
C SER A 71 2.93 -30.70 -3.44
N VAL A 72 4.25 -30.82 -3.53
CA VAL A 72 5.13 -30.71 -2.36
C VAL A 72 4.98 -29.34 -1.68
N ILE A 73 4.75 -28.29 -2.47
CA ILE A 73 4.52 -26.93 -1.98
C ILE A 73 3.16 -26.82 -1.26
N GLU A 74 2.09 -27.38 -1.82
CA GLU A 74 0.77 -27.40 -1.19
C GLU A 74 0.76 -28.21 0.10
N ARG A 75 1.47 -29.34 0.15
CA ARG A 75 1.64 -30.11 1.40
C ARG A 75 2.38 -29.35 2.47
N GLY A 76 3.45 -28.61 2.12
CA GLY A 76 4.19 -27.76 3.05
C GLY A 76 3.34 -26.58 3.58
N LEU A 77 2.49 -26.00 2.73
CA LEU A 77 1.55 -24.94 3.12
C LEU A 77 0.43 -25.47 4.02
N MET A 78 -0.17 -26.64 3.69
CA MET A 78 -1.18 -27.29 4.55
C MET A 78 -0.61 -27.68 5.92
N GLU A 79 0.64 -28.14 5.96
CA GLU A 79 1.32 -28.45 7.23
C GLU A 79 1.58 -27.18 8.04
N SER A 80 1.90 -26.07 7.36
CA SER A 80 2.09 -24.75 7.99
C SER A 80 0.78 -24.21 8.57
N VAL A 81 -0.34 -24.34 7.85
CA VAL A 81 -1.68 -23.98 8.34
C VAL A 81 -2.06 -24.82 9.54
N ARG A 82 -1.87 -26.15 9.48
CA ARG A 82 -2.10 -27.03 10.63
C ARG A 82 -1.23 -26.70 11.84
N LYS A 83 0.03 -26.25 11.62
CA LYS A 83 0.88 -25.76 12.71
C LYS A 83 0.36 -24.47 13.33
N MET A 84 -0.26 -23.57 12.53
CA MET A 84 -0.95 -22.38 13.05
C MET A 84 -2.19 -22.74 13.87
N GLU A 85 -3.02 -23.68 13.40
CA GLU A 85 -4.23 -24.15 14.09
C GLU A 85 -3.92 -24.92 15.38
N ASN A 86 -2.85 -25.74 15.41
CA ASN A 86 -2.47 -26.58 16.54
C ASN A 86 -1.68 -25.86 17.64
N VAL A 87 -1.41 -24.55 17.51
CA VAL A 87 -0.84 -23.75 18.60
C VAL A 87 -1.97 -23.38 19.56
N THR A 88 -2.36 -24.34 20.40
CA THR A 88 -3.34 -24.15 21.48
C THR A 88 -2.91 -23.04 22.43
N LYS A 89 -3.88 -22.42 23.14
CA LYS A 89 -3.64 -21.38 24.16
C LYS A 89 -2.52 -21.75 25.14
N GLU A 90 -2.35 -23.04 25.46
CA GLU A 90 -1.33 -23.55 26.38
C GLU A 90 0.09 -23.41 25.82
N LYS A 91 0.31 -23.63 24.51
CA LYS A 91 1.60 -23.38 23.87
C LYS A 91 1.92 -21.89 23.76
N LEU A 92 0.91 -21.03 23.62
CA LEU A 92 1.06 -19.58 23.66
C LEU A 92 1.57 -19.10 25.03
N VAL A 93 0.99 -19.61 26.12
CA VAL A 93 1.42 -19.29 27.50
C VAL A 93 2.84 -19.82 27.76
N LEU A 94 3.20 -20.98 27.21
CA LEU A 94 4.55 -21.53 27.34
C LEU A 94 5.58 -20.74 26.54
N ALA A 95 5.24 -20.30 25.31
CA ALA A 95 6.08 -19.45 24.47
C ALA A 95 6.28 -18.06 25.11
N GLU A 96 5.25 -17.50 25.73
CA GLU A 96 5.36 -16.24 26.50
C GLU A 96 6.30 -16.40 27.70
N LYS A 97 6.25 -17.51 28.42
CA LYS A 97 7.16 -17.79 29.55
C LYS A 97 8.61 -18.09 29.11
N ILE A 98 8.80 -18.70 27.95
CA ILE A 98 10.14 -19.01 27.40
C ILE A 98 10.78 -17.73 26.86
N ASN A 99 10.04 -16.87 26.17
CA ASN A 99 10.54 -15.56 25.70
C ASN A 99 10.93 -14.62 26.86
N TYR A 100 10.32 -14.73 28.02
CA TYR A 100 10.72 -13.95 29.19
C TYR A 100 12.04 -14.43 29.82
N LYS A 101 12.43 -15.70 29.60
CA LYS A 101 13.68 -16.28 30.12
C LYS A 101 14.87 -16.19 29.16
N ASN A 102 14.66 -16.11 27.86
CA ASN A 102 15.74 -16.10 26.85
C ASN A 102 16.16 -14.69 26.39
N ASN A 103 15.76 -13.64 27.11
CA ASN A 103 16.08 -12.24 26.74
C ASN A 103 17.46 -11.78 27.24
N THR A 104 18.45 -12.65 27.25
CA THR A 104 19.83 -12.27 27.63
C THR A 104 20.85 -12.36 26.50
N ASP A 105 20.46 -12.71 25.26
CA ASP A 105 21.41 -12.82 24.17
C ASP A 105 21.14 -11.78 23.07
N SER A 106 22.15 -10.92 22.90
CA SER A 106 22.35 -9.88 21.86
C SER A 106 21.28 -8.78 21.79
N LEU A 107 21.64 -7.60 22.24
CA LEU A 107 20.91 -6.34 22.08
C LEU A 107 20.75 -6.02 20.59
N ILE A 108 19.68 -6.50 19.98
CA ILE A 108 19.27 -6.08 18.65
C ILE A 108 18.65 -4.69 18.81
N GLU A 109 19.34 -3.64 18.34
CA GLU A 109 18.80 -2.28 18.36
C GLU A 109 17.61 -2.18 17.40
N THR A 110 16.45 -1.82 17.93
CA THR A 110 15.25 -1.52 17.16
C THR A 110 14.90 -0.04 17.28
N ASP A 111 14.11 0.47 16.34
CA ASP A 111 13.46 1.78 16.49
C ASP A 111 12.24 1.67 17.44
N GLU A 112 11.58 2.81 17.69
CA GLU A 112 10.39 2.90 18.54
C GLU A 112 9.19 2.04 18.06
N PHE A 113 9.22 1.59 16.80
CA PHE A 113 8.20 0.72 16.20
C PHE A 113 8.63 -0.76 16.18
N GLY A 114 9.80 -1.11 16.73
CA GLY A 114 10.34 -2.47 16.73
C GLY A 114 10.96 -2.90 15.40
N PHE A 115 11.34 -1.98 14.51
CA PHE A 115 12.07 -2.29 13.29
C PHE A 115 13.58 -2.27 13.55
N LEU A 116 14.29 -3.25 12.99
CA LEU A 116 15.74 -3.38 13.14
C LEU A 116 16.46 -2.17 12.55
N LYS A 117 17.36 -1.54 13.33
CA LYS A 117 18.23 -0.49 12.83
C LYS A 117 19.30 -1.11 11.93
N ASN A 118 19.48 -0.60 10.72
CA ASN A 118 20.53 -1.06 9.80
C ASN A 118 21.92 -0.76 10.38
N GLN A 119 22.73 -1.78 10.60
CA GLN A 119 24.12 -1.67 11.08
C GLN A 119 25.09 -1.12 10.02
N ASN A 120 24.68 -0.92 8.77
CA ASN A 120 25.57 -0.58 7.65
C ASN A 120 26.03 0.89 7.57
N GLN A 121 25.68 1.76 8.54
CA GLN A 121 26.16 3.16 8.56
C GLN A 121 27.34 3.41 9.51
N LYS A 122 27.96 2.37 10.13
CA LYS A 122 29.05 2.55 11.09
C LYS A 122 30.46 2.19 10.58
N ASN A 123 30.65 1.79 9.31
CA ASN A 123 31.94 1.27 8.85
C ASN A 123 32.82 2.19 8.01
N GLU A 124 32.64 3.51 8.04
CA GLU A 124 33.58 4.39 7.30
C GLU A 124 34.36 5.40 8.14
N ASN A 125 34.33 5.38 9.46
CA ASN A 125 35.28 6.17 10.23
C ASN A 125 35.52 5.53 11.61
N ASN A 126 36.52 4.67 11.74
CA ASN A 126 37.46 4.61 12.86
C ASN A 126 38.18 3.27 12.96
N ILE A 127 39.33 3.20 12.28
CA ILE A 127 40.43 2.34 12.72
C ILE A 127 41.24 3.22 13.66
N ASN A 128 41.00 3.16 14.94
CA ASN A 128 42.03 3.41 15.97
C ASN A 128 41.52 2.86 17.33
N ASN A 129 42.39 2.07 17.88
CA ASN A 129 42.33 1.36 19.14
C ASN A 129 41.84 2.22 20.32
N ASN A 130 40.87 1.66 21.09
CA ASN A 130 41.02 1.55 22.54
C ASN A 130 39.92 0.61 23.09
N MET A 131 40.37 -0.34 23.87
CA MET A 131 39.50 -1.21 24.70
C MET A 131 38.82 -0.35 25.76
N ASP A 132 37.54 -0.05 25.55
CA ASP A 132 36.65 0.38 26.63
C ASP A 132 35.31 -0.34 26.44
N THR A 133 34.82 -0.91 27.54
CA THR A 133 33.53 -1.63 27.64
C THR A 133 32.40 -0.80 27.03
N PRO A 134 31.51 -1.39 26.20
CA PRO A 134 30.41 -0.63 25.62
C PRO A 134 29.36 -0.29 26.69
N GLU A 135 29.41 0.92 27.23
CA GLU A 135 28.28 1.50 27.96
C GLU A 135 27.05 1.52 27.07
N LYS A 136 25.96 0.99 27.59
CA LYS A 136 24.63 1.06 27.01
C LYS A 136 24.29 2.51 26.67
N LYS A 137 24.43 2.93 25.42
CA LYS A 137 23.79 4.14 24.92
C LYS A 137 22.30 3.84 24.69
N GLU A 138 21.56 3.84 25.80
CA GLU A 138 20.13 4.18 25.72
C GLU A 138 20.05 5.53 25.03
N THR A 139 19.31 5.63 23.94
CA THR A 139 18.97 6.92 23.32
C THR A 139 18.08 7.66 24.31
N LYS A 140 18.70 8.33 25.29
CA LYS A 140 17.99 9.15 26.26
C LYS A 140 17.38 10.31 25.48
N ILE A 141 16.05 10.29 25.37
CA ILE A 141 15.27 11.45 24.90
C ILE A 141 15.72 12.64 25.76
N SER A 142 16.13 13.71 25.14
CA SER A 142 16.58 14.91 25.87
C SER A 142 15.41 15.46 26.71
N SER A 143 15.72 16.07 27.86
CA SER A 143 14.69 16.68 28.70
C SER A 143 13.85 17.71 27.94
N GLU A 144 14.45 18.40 26.98
CA GLU A 144 13.76 19.36 26.11
C GLU A 144 12.79 18.69 25.13
N GLU A 145 13.15 17.55 24.55
CA GLU A 145 12.27 16.76 23.70
C GLU A 145 11.10 16.18 24.49
N LEU A 146 11.34 15.70 25.71
CA LEU A 146 10.31 15.21 26.59
C LEU A 146 9.29 16.30 26.94
N LEU A 147 9.74 17.50 27.25
CA LEU A 147 8.85 18.66 27.49
C LEU A 147 8.01 19.00 26.24
N LYS A 148 8.61 18.94 25.03
CA LYS A 148 7.88 19.17 23.78
C LYS A 148 6.82 18.10 23.53
N ILE A 149 7.12 16.83 23.81
CA ILE A 149 6.17 15.70 23.72
C ILE A 149 5.02 15.90 24.69
N ASN A 150 5.29 16.17 25.97
CA ASN A 150 4.29 16.40 26.99
C ASN A 150 3.36 17.58 26.64
N ALA A 151 3.92 18.73 26.29
CA ALA A 151 3.14 19.88 25.87
C ALA A 151 2.30 19.65 24.61
N ARG A 152 2.71 18.73 23.73
CA ARG A 152 1.92 18.29 22.58
C ARG A 152 0.79 17.40 23.03
N THR A 153 1.04 16.45 23.93
CA THR A 153 0.06 15.51 24.49
C THR A 153 -1.06 16.24 25.23
N GLU A 154 -0.74 17.18 26.12
CA GLU A 154 -1.73 18.01 26.83
C GLU A 154 -2.67 18.75 25.86
N LYS A 155 -2.12 19.33 24.80
CA LYS A 155 -2.92 20.03 23.78
C LYS A 155 -3.83 19.08 22.99
N TRP A 156 -3.45 17.82 22.83
CA TRP A 156 -4.29 16.81 22.20
C TRP A 156 -5.36 16.31 23.18
N GLN A 157 -5.06 16.15 24.47
CA GLN A 157 -6.04 15.80 25.50
C GLN A 157 -7.17 16.83 25.56
N ASP A 158 -6.85 18.13 25.64
CA ASP A 158 -7.88 19.21 25.58
C ASP A 158 -8.74 19.10 24.30
N MET A 159 -8.13 18.79 23.15
CA MET A 159 -8.90 18.62 21.92
C MET A 159 -9.81 17.40 21.93
N LEU A 160 -9.40 16.29 22.57
CA LEU A 160 -10.19 15.07 22.66
C LEU A 160 -11.36 15.24 23.65
N GLU A 161 -11.12 15.87 24.80
CA GLU A 161 -12.17 16.19 25.79
C GLU A 161 -13.25 17.09 25.17
N HIS A 162 -12.86 18.02 24.30
CA HIS A 162 -13.76 18.95 23.65
C HIS A 162 -13.94 18.66 22.15
N TYR A 163 -13.88 17.40 21.71
CA TYR A 163 -13.76 17.00 20.31
C TYR A 163 -14.84 17.62 19.41
N LYS A 164 -16.11 17.58 19.83
CA LYS A 164 -17.22 18.20 19.07
C LYS A 164 -16.96 19.69 18.77
N LYS A 165 -16.45 20.46 19.75
CA LYS A 165 -16.10 21.85 19.59
C LYS A 165 -14.97 22.05 18.57
N TYR A 166 -13.93 21.18 18.61
CA TYR A 166 -12.83 21.24 17.66
C TYR A 166 -13.24 20.75 16.27
N GLN A 167 -14.13 19.78 16.16
CA GLN A 167 -14.65 19.27 14.89
C GLN A 167 -15.55 20.30 14.17
N THR A 168 -16.25 21.12 14.88
CA THR A 168 -17.20 22.12 14.33
C THR A 168 -16.60 23.53 14.28
N LEU A 169 -16.34 24.13 15.43
CA LEU A 169 -15.99 25.55 15.56
C LEU A 169 -14.48 25.82 15.39
N LYS A 170 -13.61 24.88 15.79
CA LYS A 170 -12.15 25.04 15.76
C LYS A 170 -11.47 24.08 14.76
N LYS A 171 -12.16 23.74 13.68
CA LYS A 171 -11.73 22.78 12.67
C LYS A 171 -10.32 23.04 12.12
N TYR A 172 -9.98 24.32 11.94
CA TYR A 172 -8.65 24.72 11.49
C TYR A 172 -7.53 24.37 12.50
N LYS A 173 -7.82 24.44 13.82
CA LYS A 173 -6.85 24.08 14.85
C LYS A 173 -6.62 22.55 14.87
N LEU A 174 -7.71 21.77 14.82
CA LEU A 174 -7.63 20.31 14.77
C LEU A 174 -6.82 19.88 13.53
N LYS A 175 -7.15 20.42 12.36
CA LYS A 175 -6.42 20.19 11.11
C LYS A 175 -4.93 20.52 11.21
N SER A 176 -4.59 21.70 11.73
CA SER A 176 -3.22 22.13 11.90
C SER A 176 -2.44 21.22 12.85
N ARG A 177 -3.07 20.76 13.92
CA ARG A 177 -2.45 19.85 14.89
C ARG A 177 -2.25 18.45 14.31
N THR A 178 -3.23 17.93 13.58
CA THR A 178 -3.11 16.63 12.88
C THR A 178 -1.93 16.65 11.91
N ARG A 179 -1.74 17.74 11.16
CA ARG A 179 -0.60 17.89 10.25
C ARG A 179 0.75 17.97 10.99
N LYS A 180 0.78 18.46 12.22
CA LYS A 180 1.97 18.45 13.09
C LYS A 180 2.24 17.10 13.75
N GLY A 181 1.29 16.17 13.63
CA GLY A 181 1.35 14.81 14.13
C GLY A 181 0.56 14.59 15.42
N VAL A 182 -0.03 13.41 15.50
CA VAL A 182 -0.67 12.88 16.69
C VAL A 182 0.42 12.34 17.62
N PRO A 183 0.38 12.60 18.94
CA PRO A 183 1.27 11.94 19.90
C PRO A 183 1.13 10.42 19.82
N ASP A 184 2.23 9.70 19.94
CA ASP A 184 2.26 8.26 19.73
C ASP A 184 1.31 7.50 20.66
N ASN A 185 1.31 7.85 21.94
CA ASN A 185 0.45 7.28 22.96
C ASN A 185 -1.06 7.54 22.76
N LEU A 186 -1.43 8.52 21.94
CA LEU A 186 -2.83 8.86 21.63
C LEU A 186 -3.26 8.36 20.25
N ARG A 187 -2.32 7.90 19.42
CA ARG A 187 -2.54 7.59 18.00
C ARG A 187 -3.62 6.52 17.81
N SER A 188 -3.57 5.44 18.60
CA SER A 188 -4.60 4.39 18.56
C SER A 188 -6.01 4.95 18.70
N TYR A 189 -6.24 5.75 19.74
CA TYR A 189 -7.55 6.33 20.02
C TYR A 189 -7.97 7.35 18.94
N VAL A 190 -7.05 8.24 18.53
CA VAL A 190 -7.32 9.29 17.53
C VAL A 190 -7.63 8.69 16.16
N TRP A 191 -6.94 7.64 15.75
CA TRP A 191 -7.20 6.96 14.49
C TRP A 191 -8.59 6.34 14.44
N GLN A 192 -8.98 5.62 15.51
CA GLN A 192 -10.31 5.03 15.62
C GLN A 192 -11.40 6.12 15.63
N LEU A 193 -11.15 7.24 16.32
CA LEU A 193 -12.06 8.39 16.34
C LEU A 193 -12.22 9.05 14.96
N PHE A 194 -11.12 9.27 14.23
CA PHE A 194 -11.16 9.87 12.89
C PHE A 194 -11.83 8.95 11.87
N ALA A 195 -11.61 7.65 11.98
CA ALA A 195 -12.23 6.64 11.14
C ALA A 195 -13.71 6.39 11.46
N GLU A 196 -14.21 6.99 12.56
CA GLU A 196 -15.57 6.74 13.08
C GLU A 196 -15.83 5.24 13.32
N LYS A 197 -14.79 4.51 13.77
CA LYS A 197 -14.80 3.05 13.93
C LYS A 197 -16.02 2.57 14.71
N ASP A 198 -16.37 3.25 15.81
CA ASP A 198 -17.46 2.83 16.71
C ASP A 198 -18.84 2.78 16.04
N LYS A 199 -19.00 3.51 14.91
CA LYS A 199 -20.24 3.44 14.11
C LYS A 199 -20.32 2.16 13.25
N LEU A 200 -19.21 1.44 13.11
CA LEU A 200 -19.10 0.25 12.29
C LEU A 200 -19.07 -1.05 13.11
N VAL A 201 -18.88 -0.93 14.44
CA VAL A 201 -18.74 -2.09 15.30
C VAL A 201 -20.07 -2.83 15.44
N GLU A 202 -20.04 -4.12 15.14
CA GLU A 202 -21.12 -5.07 15.33
C GLU A 202 -20.76 -6.02 16.49
N LYS A 203 -21.66 -6.18 17.45
CA LYS A 203 -21.40 -6.99 18.65
C LYS A 203 -21.05 -8.44 18.29
N ASN A 204 -19.93 -8.92 18.82
CA ASN A 204 -19.45 -10.30 18.66
C ASN A 204 -19.20 -10.74 17.21
N LEU A 205 -19.17 -9.83 16.24
CA LEU A 205 -18.96 -10.16 14.83
C LEU A 205 -17.58 -10.78 14.60
N PHE A 206 -16.53 -10.16 15.15
CA PHE A 206 -15.15 -10.60 14.95
C PHE A 206 -14.93 -12.04 15.45
N GLU A 207 -15.46 -12.37 16.64
CA GLU A 207 -15.42 -13.72 17.22
C GLU A 207 -16.29 -14.73 16.44
N LYS A 208 -17.42 -14.27 15.86
CA LYS A 208 -18.26 -15.11 15.02
C LYS A 208 -17.53 -15.50 13.74
N LEU A 209 -16.86 -14.56 13.11
CA LEU A 209 -16.06 -14.78 11.91
C LEU A 209 -14.90 -15.75 12.13
N ASP A 210 -14.31 -15.80 13.33
CA ASP A 210 -13.28 -16.79 13.66
C ASP A 210 -13.74 -18.23 13.49
N LYS A 211 -15.04 -18.50 13.67
CA LYS A 211 -15.64 -19.84 13.59
C LYS A 211 -16.06 -20.21 12.15
N GLU A 212 -16.07 -19.25 11.24
CA GLU A 212 -16.40 -19.50 9.84
C GLU A 212 -15.18 -20.03 9.09
N GLU A 213 -15.40 -20.90 8.12
CA GLU A 213 -14.36 -21.38 7.22
C GLU A 213 -13.97 -20.27 6.22
N ILE A 214 -12.69 -20.23 5.90
CA ILE A 214 -12.14 -19.35 4.85
C ILE A 214 -11.98 -20.16 3.57
N ASP A 215 -12.17 -19.50 2.43
CA ASP A 215 -11.82 -20.09 1.14
C ASP A 215 -10.32 -20.39 1.06
N LYS A 216 -9.98 -21.61 0.60
CA LYS A 216 -8.60 -22.12 0.59
C LYS A 216 -7.64 -21.30 -0.28
N GLU A 217 -8.10 -20.78 -1.40
CA GLU A 217 -7.27 -19.96 -2.30
C GLU A 217 -6.96 -18.63 -1.67
N THR A 218 -7.97 -17.98 -1.07
CA THR A 218 -7.83 -16.76 -0.29
C THR A 218 -6.87 -16.95 0.89
N GLU A 219 -7.00 -18.04 1.62
CA GLU A 219 -6.12 -18.39 2.74
C GLU A 219 -4.66 -18.50 2.31
N LEU A 220 -4.40 -19.25 1.24
CA LEU A 220 -3.04 -19.42 0.69
C LEU A 220 -2.43 -18.09 0.24
N THR A 221 -3.26 -17.19 -0.30
CA THR A 221 -2.81 -15.86 -0.72
C THR A 221 -2.43 -15.00 0.48
N ILE A 222 -3.24 -15.00 1.54
CA ILE A 222 -2.92 -14.31 2.79
C ILE A 222 -1.61 -14.84 3.37
N ILE A 223 -1.44 -16.17 3.47
CA ILE A 223 -0.24 -16.80 4.06
C ILE A 223 1.03 -16.37 3.31
N LYS A 224 0.98 -16.33 1.96
CA LYS A 224 2.13 -15.86 1.15
C LYS A 224 2.49 -14.41 1.47
N ASP A 225 1.52 -13.57 1.81
CA ASP A 225 1.73 -12.16 2.10
C ASP A 225 2.27 -11.91 3.52
N LEU A 226 2.03 -12.83 4.47
CA LEU A 226 2.52 -12.67 5.85
C LEU A 226 4.05 -12.54 5.90
N ASP A 227 4.78 -13.40 5.17
CA ASP A 227 6.24 -13.44 5.21
C ASP A 227 6.89 -12.18 4.61
N ARG A 228 6.19 -11.45 3.74
CA ARG A 228 6.69 -10.23 3.11
C ARG A 228 6.19 -8.93 3.76
N THR A 229 5.27 -9.05 4.73
CA THR A 229 4.70 -7.88 5.42
C THR A 229 5.58 -7.50 6.60
N PHE A 230 6.31 -6.41 6.47
CA PHE A 230 7.25 -5.88 7.48
C PHE A 230 8.20 -6.94 8.08
N PRO A 231 9.00 -7.64 7.25
CA PRO A 231 9.87 -8.72 7.73
C PRO A 231 10.96 -8.24 8.70
N MET A 232 11.28 -6.94 8.71
CA MET A 232 12.23 -6.32 9.62
C MET A 232 11.60 -5.82 10.93
N CYS A 233 10.28 -5.90 11.07
CA CYS A 233 9.60 -5.53 12.32
C CYS A 233 9.63 -6.69 13.32
N GLN A 234 10.08 -6.42 14.53
CA GLN A 234 10.17 -7.44 15.59
C GLN A 234 8.84 -8.19 15.81
N LEU A 235 7.70 -7.52 15.67
CA LEU A 235 6.39 -8.13 15.81
C LEU A 235 6.09 -9.16 14.71
N PHE A 236 6.53 -8.92 13.47
CA PHE A 236 6.15 -9.72 12.29
C PHE A 236 7.29 -10.58 11.74
N LYS A 237 8.55 -10.39 12.19
CA LYS A 237 9.73 -11.10 11.65
C LYS A 237 9.70 -12.61 11.90
N GLU A 238 9.07 -13.03 13.00
CA GLU A 238 9.00 -14.44 13.36
C GLU A 238 7.92 -15.13 12.54
N LYS A 239 8.35 -16.12 11.73
CA LYS A 239 7.43 -16.90 10.92
C LYS A 239 6.45 -17.68 11.81
N TYR A 240 5.16 -17.48 11.57
CA TYR A 240 4.06 -17.99 12.40
C TYR A 240 4.08 -17.49 13.85
N GLY A 241 4.87 -16.45 14.14
CA GLY A 241 4.91 -15.78 15.43
C GLY A 241 3.61 -15.05 15.77
N LYS A 242 3.58 -14.47 16.97
CA LYS A 242 2.36 -13.78 17.49
C LYS A 242 1.84 -12.71 16.54
N GLY A 243 2.72 -11.91 15.97
CA GLY A 243 2.34 -10.84 15.04
C GLY A 243 1.76 -11.35 13.73
N GLN A 244 2.38 -12.35 13.11
CA GLN A 244 1.86 -12.94 11.87
C GLN A 244 0.50 -13.63 12.11
N ARG A 245 0.29 -14.29 13.25
CA ARG A 245 -1.02 -14.88 13.60
C ARG A 245 -2.10 -13.83 13.75
N LYS A 246 -1.81 -12.70 14.43
CA LYS A 246 -2.74 -11.58 14.54
C LYS A 246 -3.08 -11.00 13.16
N LEU A 247 -2.06 -10.79 12.33
CA LEU A 247 -2.24 -10.28 10.98
C LEU A 247 -3.11 -11.24 10.15
N TYR A 248 -2.81 -12.53 10.16
CA TYR A 248 -3.61 -13.56 9.51
C TYR A 248 -5.07 -13.51 9.96
N ARG A 249 -5.31 -13.51 11.28
CA ARG A 249 -6.67 -13.54 11.85
C ARG A 249 -7.50 -12.34 11.39
N VAL A 250 -6.92 -11.14 11.38
CA VAL A 250 -7.61 -9.93 10.91
C VAL A 250 -7.94 -10.04 9.42
N LEU A 251 -6.98 -10.44 8.59
CA LEU A 251 -7.17 -10.54 7.14
C LEU A 251 -8.14 -11.65 6.75
N ALA A 252 -8.04 -12.82 7.41
CA ALA A 252 -8.96 -13.93 7.21
C ALA A 252 -10.39 -13.55 7.60
N ASN A 253 -10.59 -12.92 8.75
CA ASN A 253 -11.91 -12.48 9.17
C ASN A 253 -12.47 -11.39 8.26
N TYR A 254 -11.63 -10.47 7.76
CA TYR A 254 -12.09 -9.46 6.82
C TYR A 254 -12.53 -10.07 5.48
N SER A 255 -11.81 -11.06 4.96
CA SER A 255 -12.19 -11.74 3.72
C SER A 255 -13.49 -12.54 3.85
N LYS A 256 -13.75 -13.16 5.01
CA LYS A 256 -15.02 -13.81 5.31
C LYS A 256 -16.18 -12.83 5.44
N TYR A 257 -15.93 -11.68 6.06
CA TYR A 257 -16.91 -10.60 6.23
C TYR A 257 -17.30 -9.98 4.88
N ASN A 258 -16.31 -9.61 4.10
CA ASN A 258 -16.54 -8.98 2.80
C ASN A 258 -16.20 -9.94 1.66
N LYS A 259 -17.05 -10.94 1.46
CA LYS A 259 -16.87 -11.99 0.43
C LYS A 259 -16.77 -11.44 -1.00
N LYS A 260 -17.34 -10.26 -1.26
CA LYS A 260 -17.28 -9.61 -2.57
C LYS A 260 -15.87 -9.11 -2.89
N LEU A 261 -15.16 -8.60 -1.91
CA LEU A 261 -13.78 -8.13 -2.06
C LEU A 261 -12.76 -9.24 -1.80
N GLY A 262 -13.06 -10.13 -0.87
CA GLY A 262 -12.13 -11.14 -0.41
C GLY A 262 -10.87 -10.51 0.20
N TYR A 263 -9.72 -11.11 -0.08
CA TYR A 263 -8.41 -10.57 0.24
C TYR A 263 -7.75 -9.96 -0.99
N VAL A 264 -7.25 -8.75 -0.86
CA VAL A 264 -6.47 -8.08 -1.90
C VAL A 264 -5.05 -7.87 -1.40
N GLN A 265 -4.09 -8.24 -2.23
CA GLN A 265 -2.67 -8.06 -1.94
C GLN A 265 -2.38 -6.58 -1.60
N GLY A 266 -1.69 -6.36 -0.47
CA GLY A 266 -1.42 -5.01 0.04
C GLY A 266 -2.27 -4.60 1.24
N MET A 267 -3.45 -5.22 1.47
CA MET A 267 -4.23 -5.01 2.69
C MET A 267 -3.40 -5.32 3.95
N GLY A 268 -2.54 -6.34 3.87
CA GLY A 268 -1.67 -6.76 4.97
C GLY A 268 -0.81 -5.65 5.53
N TYR A 269 -0.25 -4.78 4.69
CA TYR A 269 0.59 -3.66 5.14
C TYR A 269 -0.18 -2.64 5.98
N LEU A 270 -1.42 -2.32 5.60
CA LEU A 270 -2.27 -1.40 6.37
C LEU A 270 -2.67 -2.01 7.71
N VAL A 271 -3.10 -3.28 7.70
CA VAL A 271 -3.47 -3.99 8.92
C VAL A 271 -2.28 -4.14 9.86
N ALA A 272 -1.10 -4.42 9.34
CA ALA A 272 0.10 -4.55 10.17
C ALA A 272 0.44 -3.24 10.89
N ILE A 273 0.31 -2.07 10.24
CA ILE A 273 0.46 -0.78 10.92
C ILE A 273 -0.60 -0.58 12.01
N PHE A 274 -1.85 -0.96 11.79
CA PHE A 274 -2.88 -0.86 12.81
C PHE A 274 -2.57 -1.77 14.01
N LEU A 275 -2.07 -2.98 13.76
CA LEU A 275 -1.68 -3.93 14.82
C LEU A 275 -0.49 -3.48 15.67
N LEU A 276 0.30 -2.49 15.25
CA LEU A 276 1.30 -1.84 16.11
C LEU A 276 0.67 -0.97 17.20
N TYR A 277 -0.57 -0.51 16.99
CA TYR A 277 -1.24 0.46 17.85
C TYR A 277 -2.50 -0.08 18.53
N MET A 278 -3.10 -1.17 18.05
CA MET A 278 -4.38 -1.65 18.54
C MET A 278 -4.52 -3.17 18.45
N ASP A 279 -5.57 -3.69 19.10
CA ASP A 279 -5.93 -5.10 19.04
C ASP A 279 -6.49 -5.53 17.68
N GLU A 280 -6.69 -6.83 17.50
CA GLU A 280 -7.10 -7.44 16.23
C GLU A 280 -8.51 -7.00 15.80
N GLU A 281 -9.47 -6.92 16.74
CA GLU A 281 -10.83 -6.49 16.43
C GLU A 281 -10.86 -5.02 16.01
N SER A 282 -10.13 -4.15 16.72
CA SER A 282 -10.00 -2.75 16.32
C SER A 282 -9.33 -2.59 14.95
N ALA A 283 -8.27 -3.37 14.67
CA ALA A 283 -7.59 -3.35 13.37
C ALA A 283 -8.50 -3.84 12.22
N PHE A 284 -9.35 -4.83 12.48
CA PHE A 284 -10.38 -5.29 11.54
C PHE A 284 -11.36 -4.17 11.18
N TYR A 285 -11.90 -3.47 12.18
CA TYR A 285 -12.82 -2.37 11.93
C TYR A 285 -12.14 -1.15 11.32
N MET A 286 -10.85 -0.93 11.59
CA MET A 286 -10.07 0.10 10.88
C MET A 286 -9.92 -0.23 9.40
N LEU A 287 -9.61 -1.49 9.03
CA LEU A 287 -9.59 -1.90 7.63
C LEU A 287 -10.96 -1.72 6.99
N HIS A 288 -12.04 -2.13 7.69
CA HIS A 288 -13.40 -1.92 7.21
C HIS A 288 -13.71 -0.44 6.99
N ALA A 289 -13.31 0.43 7.91
CA ALA A 289 -13.47 1.88 7.76
C ALA A 289 -12.71 2.43 6.54
N ILE A 290 -11.46 1.99 6.31
CA ILE A 290 -10.67 2.39 5.14
C ILE A 290 -11.39 2.00 3.85
N VAL A 291 -11.88 0.78 3.76
CA VAL A 291 -12.58 0.32 2.56
C VAL A 291 -13.87 1.11 2.33
N LYS A 292 -14.70 1.24 3.36
CA LYS A 292 -16.04 1.83 3.26
C LYS A 292 -16.02 3.36 3.14
N ASN A 293 -15.22 4.05 3.97
CA ASN A 293 -15.32 5.49 4.17
C ASN A 293 -14.22 6.29 3.45
N TYR A 294 -13.14 5.64 2.98
CA TYR A 294 -11.98 6.33 2.38
C TYR A 294 -11.79 6.04 0.90
N GLY A 295 -12.77 5.38 0.25
CA GLY A 295 -12.78 5.15 -1.19
C GLY A 295 -11.87 4.00 -1.65
N PHE A 296 -11.66 2.98 -0.80
CA PHE A 296 -10.88 1.79 -1.15
C PHE A 296 -11.73 0.65 -1.70
N GLU A 297 -13.07 0.73 -1.64
CA GLU A 297 -13.92 -0.33 -2.16
C GLU A 297 -13.67 -0.60 -3.65
N GLY A 298 -13.71 0.43 -4.49
CA GLY A 298 -13.42 0.30 -5.92
C GLY A 298 -11.94 0.08 -6.23
N LEU A 299 -11.03 0.44 -5.30
CA LEU A 299 -9.60 0.13 -5.41
C LEU A 299 -9.29 -1.34 -5.13
N TYR A 300 -10.13 -2.02 -4.34
CA TYR A 300 -9.94 -3.42 -3.96
C TYR A 300 -10.92 -4.36 -4.65
N SER A 301 -11.90 -3.85 -5.39
CA SER A 301 -12.80 -4.67 -6.19
C SER A 301 -12.08 -5.32 -7.38
N SER A 302 -12.57 -6.47 -7.82
CA SER A 302 -12.02 -7.19 -8.98
C SER A 302 -11.86 -6.27 -10.19
N GLY A 303 -10.72 -6.36 -10.86
CA GLY A 303 -10.36 -5.49 -11.97
C GLY A 303 -9.98 -4.05 -11.58
N PHE A 304 -9.94 -3.71 -10.30
CA PHE A 304 -9.50 -2.40 -9.79
C PHE A 304 -10.18 -1.20 -10.49
N PRO A 305 -11.52 -1.14 -10.54
CA PRO A 305 -12.24 -0.18 -11.40
C PRO A 305 -11.89 1.29 -11.09
N ASP A 306 -11.59 1.61 -9.82
CA ASP A 306 -11.23 2.97 -9.44
C ASP A 306 -9.74 3.31 -9.62
N LEU A 307 -8.88 2.33 -9.82
CA LEU A 307 -7.44 2.58 -9.89
C LEU A 307 -7.06 3.40 -11.12
N LYS A 308 -7.65 3.11 -12.29
CA LYS A 308 -7.45 3.89 -13.52
C LYS A 308 -7.91 5.34 -13.35
N LYS A 309 -9.04 5.55 -12.71
CA LYS A 309 -9.52 6.90 -12.36
C LYS A 309 -8.55 7.62 -11.43
N LYS A 310 -8.00 6.95 -10.43
CA LYS A 310 -7.00 7.51 -9.53
C LYS A 310 -5.69 7.84 -10.25
N PHE A 311 -5.25 7.02 -11.19
CA PHE A 311 -4.11 7.32 -12.06
C PHE A 311 -4.37 8.56 -12.91
N TYR A 312 -5.53 8.66 -13.54
CA TYR A 312 -5.91 9.82 -14.34
C TYR A 312 -5.86 11.11 -13.51
N VAL A 313 -6.40 11.08 -12.31
CA VAL A 313 -6.34 12.21 -11.38
C VAL A 313 -4.89 12.57 -11.05
N LEU A 314 -4.06 11.58 -10.68
CA LEU A 314 -2.66 11.83 -10.30
C LEU A 314 -1.85 12.39 -11.46
N LEU A 315 -1.97 11.85 -12.67
CA LEU A 315 -1.30 12.38 -13.87
C LEU A 315 -1.63 13.84 -14.15
N ASN A 316 -2.91 14.21 -14.03
CA ASN A 316 -3.34 15.60 -14.22
C ASN A 316 -2.81 16.52 -13.11
N LEU A 317 -2.69 15.99 -11.89
CA LEU A 317 -2.08 16.73 -10.78
C LEU A 317 -0.57 16.88 -10.97
N GLU A 318 0.13 15.87 -11.48
CA GLU A 318 1.55 15.93 -11.84
C GLU A 318 1.80 16.97 -12.91
N LYS A 319 1.03 16.93 -14.01
CA LYS A 319 1.08 17.95 -15.07
C LYS A 319 0.89 19.36 -14.54
N LYS A 320 -0.04 19.54 -13.58
CA LYS A 320 -0.37 20.85 -12.99
C LYS A 320 0.70 21.35 -12.01
N PHE A 321 1.14 20.50 -11.08
CA PHE A 321 1.94 20.92 -9.93
C PHE A 321 3.44 20.65 -10.06
N ILE A 322 3.82 19.66 -10.86
CA ILE A 322 5.22 19.25 -11.09
C ILE A 322 5.50 19.00 -12.58
N PRO A 323 5.19 19.97 -13.48
CA PRO A 323 5.20 19.77 -14.93
C PRO A 323 6.54 19.27 -15.47
N LYS A 324 7.66 19.69 -14.90
CA LYS A 324 8.99 19.24 -15.35
C LYS A 324 9.18 17.73 -15.17
N ILE A 325 8.73 17.19 -14.05
CA ILE A 325 8.82 15.75 -13.76
C ILE A 325 7.82 14.99 -14.66
N TYR A 326 6.60 15.50 -14.79
CA TYR A 326 5.60 14.93 -15.70
C TYR A 326 6.14 14.78 -17.13
N GLU A 327 6.77 15.83 -17.69
CA GLU A 327 7.33 15.78 -19.06
C GLU A 327 8.54 14.82 -19.16
N ILE A 328 9.34 14.66 -18.08
CA ILE A 328 10.43 13.69 -18.05
C ILE A 328 9.86 12.26 -18.05
N LEU A 329 8.91 11.94 -17.18
CA LEU A 329 8.31 10.62 -17.10
C LEU A 329 7.60 10.24 -18.41
N LYS A 330 6.90 11.20 -19.02
CA LYS A 330 6.27 11.03 -20.34
C LYS A 330 7.29 10.80 -21.44
N ARG A 331 8.36 11.60 -21.51
CA ARG A 331 9.45 11.48 -22.52
C ARG A 331 10.14 10.11 -22.42
N ASP A 332 10.30 9.59 -21.21
CA ASP A 332 11.02 8.37 -20.92
C ASP A 332 10.11 7.12 -20.91
N ASP A 333 8.85 7.25 -21.39
CA ASP A 333 7.83 6.19 -21.46
C ASP A 333 7.57 5.49 -20.10
N VAL A 334 7.62 6.24 -19.00
CA VAL A 334 7.33 5.74 -17.65
C VAL A 334 5.85 5.87 -17.36
N TYR A 335 5.11 4.77 -17.47
CA TYR A 335 3.68 4.72 -17.20
C TYR A 335 3.40 4.84 -15.71
N ILE A 336 2.35 5.57 -15.34
CA ILE A 336 1.95 5.81 -13.95
C ILE A 336 1.64 4.51 -13.20
N SER A 337 1.10 3.51 -13.88
CA SER A 337 0.80 2.19 -13.30
C SER A 337 2.04 1.48 -12.75
N ILE A 338 3.24 1.78 -13.29
CA ILE A 338 4.49 1.12 -12.86
C ILE A 338 4.95 1.63 -11.50
N TYR A 339 4.74 2.90 -11.18
CA TYR A 339 5.27 3.50 -9.95
C TYR A 339 4.23 3.87 -8.91
N ALA A 340 3.00 4.24 -9.32
CA ALA A 340 2.02 4.76 -8.38
C ALA A 340 1.02 3.72 -7.85
N SER A 341 0.97 2.51 -8.43
CA SER A 341 0.00 1.48 -8.03
C SER A 341 0.05 1.17 -6.54
N GLU A 342 1.24 0.87 -6.02
CA GLU A 342 1.42 0.55 -4.59
C GLU A 342 1.14 1.75 -3.69
N TRP A 343 1.48 2.97 -4.13
CA TRP A 343 1.19 4.19 -3.36
C TRP A 343 -0.30 4.39 -3.17
N LEU A 344 -1.08 4.16 -4.22
CA LEU A 344 -2.52 4.37 -4.23
C LEU A 344 -3.27 3.24 -3.51
N LEU A 345 -2.80 1.99 -3.63
CA LEU A 345 -3.43 0.82 -3.03
C LEU A 345 -3.06 0.62 -1.56
N CYS A 346 -1.82 0.94 -1.18
CA CYS A 346 -1.28 0.61 0.14
C CYS A 346 -0.92 1.84 0.99
N LEU A 347 -1.27 3.07 0.59
CA LEU A 347 -0.90 4.31 1.31
C LEU A 347 0.61 4.40 1.59
N PHE A 348 1.46 4.02 0.62
CA PHE A 348 2.93 3.98 0.76
C PHE A 348 3.45 3.01 1.84
N SER A 349 2.60 2.18 2.46
CA SER A 349 2.98 1.39 3.63
C SER A 349 4.01 0.31 3.34
N LYS A 350 4.22 -0.07 2.08
CA LYS A 350 5.23 -1.03 1.67
C LYS A 350 6.65 -0.44 1.71
N ASP A 351 6.79 0.83 1.35
CA ASP A 351 8.09 1.42 1.03
C ASP A 351 8.60 2.40 2.11
N LEU A 352 7.68 2.97 2.90
CA LEU A 352 8.03 4.00 3.88
C LEU A 352 8.46 3.42 5.23
N LYS A 353 9.42 4.11 5.85
CA LYS A 353 9.73 3.89 7.26
C LYS A 353 8.48 4.16 8.11
N PRO A 354 8.20 3.37 9.16
CA PRO A 354 7.02 3.54 9.99
C PRO A 354 6.87 4.94 10.59
N SER A 355 7.96 5.58 11.01
CA SER A 355 7.96 6.94 11.54
C SER A 355 7.39 7.99 10.59
N ILE A 356 7.60 7.83 9.29
CA ILE A 356 7.03 8.70 8.25
C ILE A 356 5.59 8.29 7.97
N LEU A 357 5.36 6.98 7.83
CA LEU A 357 4.06 6.42 7.45
C LEU A 357 2.96 6.78 8.46
N VAL A 358 3.20 6.63 9.76
CA VAL A 358 2.21 6.94 10.79
C VAL A 358 1.79 8.42 10.76
N ARG A 359 2.72 9.31 10.43
CA ARG A 359 2.44 10.74 10.25
C ARG A 359 1.55 11.01 9.04
N ILE A 360 1.74 10.26 7.94
CA ILE A 360 0.88 10.32 6.75
C ILE A 360 -0.50 9.78 7.08
N ILE A 361 -0.60 8.66 7.81
CA ILE A 361 -1.86 8.07 8.26
C ILE A 361 -2.63 9.02 9.18
N ASP A 362 -1.97 9.72 10.12
CA ASP A 362 -2.59 10.74 10.96
C ASP A 362 -3.41 11.74 10.11
N VAL A 363 -2.79 12.23 9.03
CA VAL A 363 -3.42 13.23 8.15
C VAL A 363 -4.44 12.59 7.20
N PHE A 364 -4.15 11.40 6.70
CA PHE A 364 -5.03 10.66 5.81
C PHE A 364 -6.39 10.36 6.47
N LEU A 365 -6.38 9.86 7.70
CA LEU A 365 -7.61 9.58 8.43
C LEU A 365 -8.45 10.84 8.71
N TYR A 366 -7.82 12.00 8.81
CA TYR A 366 -8.51 13.27 9.02
C TYR A 366 -8.95 13.96 7.72
N GLU A 367 -8.09 13.98 6.68
CA GLU A 367 -8.35 14.75 5.44
C GLU A 367 -8.84 13.91 4.26
N GLY A 368 -8.78 12.57 4.35
CA GLY A 368 -9.23 11.63 3.33
C GLY A 368 -8.22 11.40 2.20
N TYR A 369 -8.66 10.71 1.14
CA TYR A 369 -7.82 10.21 0.05
C TYR A 369 -6.98 11.28 -0.67
N LYS A 370 -7.40 12.54 -0.66
CA LYS A 370 -6.62 13.68 -1.18
C LYS A 370 -5.17 13.71 -0.66
N VAL A 371 -4.95 13.18 0.54
CA VAL A 371 -3.62 13.12 1.17
C VAL A 371 -2.67 12.25 0.37
N VAL A 372 -3.16 11.14 -0.19
CA VAL A 372 -2.35 10.22 -1.02
C VAL A 372 -1.76 10.96 -2.22
N TYR A 373 -2.59 11.69 -2.98
CA TYR A 373 -2.11 12.50 -4.10
C TYR A 373 -1.10 13.56 -3.67
N ARG A 374 -1.34 14.20 -2.53
CA ARG A 374 -0.49 15.25 -2.00
C ARG A 374 0.91 14.74 -1.69
N PHE A 375 1.02 13.58 -1.03
CA PHE A 375 2.31 12.99 -0.70
C PHE A 375 2.99 12.35 -1.92
N ALA A 376 2.23 11.79 -2.88
CA ALA A 376 2.79 11.33 -4.15
C ALA A 376 3.51 12.48 -4.88
N LEU A 377 2.85 13.62 -5.02
CA LEU A 377 3.46 14.83 -5.60
C LEU A 377 4.69 15.31 -4.80
N ALA A 378 4.64 15.22 -3.47
CA ALA A 378 5.73 15.69 -2.62
C ALA A 378 6.98 14.81 -2.77
N PHE A 379 6.85 13.50 -2.74
CA PHE A 379 7.96 12.58 -2.96
C PHE A 379 8.64 12.83 -4.32
N LEU A 380 7.85 12.93 -5.39
CA LEU A 380 8.37 13.25 -6.71
C LEU A 380 9.08 14.61 -6.71
N LYS A 381 8.47 15.64 -6.11
CA LYS A 381 9.02 17.01 -6.07
C LYS A 381 10.34 17.10 -5.32
N MET A 382 10.49 16.37 -4.20
CA MET A 382 11.74 16.34 -3.45
C MET A 382 12.93 15.81 -4.26
N LYS A 383 12.69 14.93 -5.22
CA LYS A 383 13.71 14.37 -6.12
C LYS A 383 13.76 15.07 -7.49
N GLU A 384 13.14 16.24 -7.66
CA GLU A 384 13.08 16.96 -8.95
C GLU A 384 14.48 17.21 -9.54
N LYS A 385 15.46 17.56 -8.72
CA LYS A 385 16.85 17.77 -9.18
C LYS A 385 17.43 16.49 -9.78
N ASN A 386 17.16 15.33 -9.17
CA ASN A 386 17.63 14.04 -9.65
C ASN A 386 17.01 13.70 -11.01
N PHE A 387 15.68 13.90 -11.17
CA PHE A 387 15.01 13.71 -12.45
C PHE A 387 15.61 14.60 -13.56
N ILE A 388 15.89 15.86 -13.26
CA ILE A 388 16.43 16.83 -14.24
C ILE A 388 17.89 16.52 -14.63
N SER A 389 18.71 16.11 -13.65
CA SER A 389 20.14 15.83 -13.88
C SER A 389 20.42 14.46 -14.52
N ASN A 390 19.46 13.54 -14.48
CA ASN A 390 19.63 12.19 -15.00
C ASN A 390 19.65 12.15 -16.55
N LYS A 391 20.34 11.14 -17.08
CA LYS A 391 20.29 10.80 -18.49
C LYS A 391 18.85 10.45 -18.90
N LYS A 392 18.54 10.58 -20.19
CA LYS A 392 17.24 10.20 -20.75
C LYS A 392 17.06 8.68 -20.74
N GLY A 393 15.85 8.24 -20.52
CA GLY A 393 15.42 6.84 -20.64
C GLY A 393 14.81 6.28 -19.36
N ILE A 394 13.94 5.30 -19.56
CA ILE A 394 13.15 4.63 -18.52
C ILE A 394 14.01 4.11 -17.34
N PHE A 395 15.19 3.57 -17.63
CA PHE A 395 16.08 3.04 -16.61
C PHE A 395 16.48 4.11 -15.57
N TYR A 396 16.86 5.31 -16.02
CA TYR A 396 17.28 6.39 -15.13
C TYR A 396 16.12 6.99 -14.36
N ALA A 397 14.97 7.16 -15.01
CA ALA A 397 13.76 7.63 -14.35
C ALA A 397 13.28 6.63 -13.27
N MET A 398 13.25 5.33 -13.57
CA MET A 398 12.89 4.29 -12.61
C MET A 398 13.87 4.17 -11.45
N ASN A 399 15.17 4.37 -11.68
CA ASN A 399 16.15 4.40 -10.61
C ASN A 399 15.88 5.58 -9.64
N THR A 400 15.52 6.76 -10.16
CA THR A 400 15.12 7.89 -9.31
C THR A 400 13.84 7.57 -8.52
N ILE A 401 12.87 6.91 -9.14
CA ILE A 401 11.62 6.50 -8.48
C ILE A 401 11.90 5.53 -7.32
N LYS A 402 12.79 4.55 -7.50
CA LYS A 402 13.19 3.63 -6.43
C LYS A 402 13.81 4.34 -5.22
N GLN A 403 14.44 5.49 -5.44
CA GLN A 403 15.11 6.28 -4.40
C GLN A 403 14.20 7.36 -3.79
N LEU A 404 12.91 7.41 -4.12
CA LEU A 404 11.99 8.44 -3.61
C LEU A 404 11.86 8.45 -2.09
N PHE A 405 11.99 7.27 -1.49
CA PHE A 405 11.75 7.05 -0.06
C PHE A 405 13.05 6.97 0.76
N ASP A 406 14.21 7.08 0.08
CA ASP A 406 15.51 7.08 0.74
C ASP A 406 15.78 8.44 1.41
N ASP A 407 16.22 8.41 2.66
CA ASP A 407 16.68 9.58 3.44
C ASP A 407 15.69 10.75 3.46
N VAL A 408 14.41 10.43 3.61
CA VAL A 408 13.34 11.42 3.65
C VAL A 408 13.32 12.12 5.02
N ASP A 409 13.53 13.44 5.03
CA ASP A 409 13.22 14.28 6.18
C ASP A 409 11.70 14.51 6.26
N VAL A 410 11.11 14.16 7.42
CA VAL A 410 9.65 14.21 7.62
C VAL A 410 9.12 15.63 7.57
N ASP A 411 9.82 16.60 8.17
CA ASP A 411 9.33 17.97 8.26
C ASP A 411 9.44 18.67 6.90
N GLU A 412 10.49 18.38 6.12
CA GLU A 412 10.61 18.85 4.74
C GLU A 412 9.53 18.22 3.85
N LEU A 413 9.31 16.90 3.94
CA LEU A 413 8.25 16.22 3.22
C LEU A 413 6.89 16.88 3.46
N PHE A 414 6.55 17.12 4.73
CA PHE A 414 5.28 17.75 5.10
C PHE A 414 5.21 19.19 4.60
N LYS A 415 6.30 19.96 4.69
CA LYS A 415 6.38 21.31 4.14
C LYS A 415 6.13 21.32 2.64
N VAL A 416 6.79 20.46 1.88
CA VAL A 416 6.59 20.31 0.43
C VAL A 416 5.16 19.82 0.13
N ALA A 417 4.67 18.80 0.82
CA ALA A 417 3.34 18.26 0.60
C ALA A 417 2.23 19.31 0.81
N PHE A 418 2.38 20.18 1.79
CA PHE A 418 1.39 21.23 2.09
C PHE A 418 1.65 22.56 1.39
N SER A 419 2.72 22.71 0.62
CA SER A 419 2.93 23.86 -0.27
C SER A 419 2.03 23.83 -1.50
N PHE A 420 1.59 22.63 -1.96
CA PHE A 420 0.67 22.52 -3.08
C PHE A 420 -0.72 23.04 -2.75
N SER A 421 -1.26 23.94 -3.58
CA SER A 421 -2.64 24.43 -3.49
C SER A 421 -3.67 23.38 -3.95
N LEU A 422 -3.46 22.11 -3.62
CA LEU A 422 -4.33 21.00 -3.99
C LEU A 422 -5.66 21.06 -3.23
N SER A 423 -6.76 21.21 -3.95
CA SER A 423 -8.13 21.25 -3.41
C SER A 423 -8.94 20.00 -3.77
N ARG A 424 -10.06 19.79 -3.08
CA ARG A 424 -11.03 18.74 -3.47
C ARG A 424 -11.67 19.02 -4.83
N SER A 425 -11.83 20.29 -5.20
CA SER A 425 -12.38 20.68 -6.50
C SER A 425 -11.47 20.27 -7.66
N HIS A 426 -10.13 20.30 -7.50
CA HIS A 426 -9.22 19.77 -8.51
C HIS A 426 -9.46 18.28 -8.75
N ILE A 427 -9.60 17.49 -7.66
CA ILE A 427 -9.82 16.05 -7.74
C ILE A 427 -11.16 15.77 -8.42
N ALA A 428 -12.25 16.39 -7.93
CA ALA A 428 -13.59 16.20 -8.50
C ALA A 428 -13.66 16.55 -9.99
N LYS A 429 -12.98 17.64 -10.40
CA LYS A 429 -12.87 18.02 -11.81
C LYS A 429 -12.23 16.87 -12.63
N TYR A 430 -11.08 16.34 -12.20
CA TYR A 430 -10.38 15.30 -12.94
C TYR A 430 -11.08 13.94 -12.87
N GLU A 431 -11.81 13.65 -11.80
CA GLU A 431 -12.68 12.46 -11.73
C GLU A 431 -13.83 12.55 -12.73
N SER A 432 -14.47 13.75 -12.89
CA SER A 432 -15.52 13.98 -13.92
C SER A 432 -14.94 13.87 -15.34
N GLU A 433 -13.79 14.51 -15.59
CA GLU A 433 -13.13 14.43 -16.89
C GLU A 433 -12.72 12.98 -17.25
N TYR A 434 -12.36 12.15 -16.27
CA TYR A 434 -12.10 10.74 -16.50
C TYR A 434 -13.36 10.01 -16.98
N GLU A 435 -14.50 10.20 -16.30
CA GLU A 435 -15.74 9.52 -16.68
C GLU A 435 -16.21 9.95 -18.08
N GLU A 436 -16.04 11.24 -18.45
CA GLU A 436 -16.36 11.75 -19.77
C GLU A 436 -15.46 11.19 -20.88
N ASN A 437 -14.19 10.92 -20.55
CA ASN A 437 -13.19 10.43 -21.52
C ASN A 437 -12.98 8.91 -21.45
N LYS A 438 -13.66 8.21 -20.57
CA LYS A 438 -13.55 6.77 -20.40
C LYS A 438 -13.92 6.05 -21.69
N GLY A 439 -12.95 5.31 -22.23
CA GLY A 439 -13.12 4.62 -23.53
C GLY A 439 -12.77 5.45 -24.76
N ASN A 440 -12.34 6.70 -24.64
CA ASN A 440 -11.83 7.50 -25.75
C ASN A 440 -10.36 7.16 -26.05
N PRO A 441 -10.05 6.40 -27.11
CA PRO A 441 -8.68 5.98 -27.43
C PRO A 441 -7.78 7.15 -27.88
N ASN A 442 -8.37 8.29 -28.24
CA ASN A 442 -7.61 9.46 -28.70
C ASN A 442 -7.17 10.37 -27.56
N ASN A 443 -7.65 10.13 -26.34
CA ASN A 443 -7.23 10.92 -25.20
C ASN A 443 -5.83 10.50 -24.76
N GLU A 444 -4.89 11.45 -24.76
CA GLU A 444 -3.48 11.23 -24.43
C GLU A 444 -3.26 10.62 -23.04
N PHE A 445 -4.04 11.07 -22.03
CA PHE A 445 -3.97 10.52 -20.69
C PHE A 445 -4.49 9.08 -20.60
N MET A 446 -5.51 8.75 -21.41
CA MET A 446 -6.05 7.39 -21.45
C MET A 446 -5.04 6.39 -22.06
N LYS A 447 -4.12 6.86 -22.88
CA LYS A 447 -3.02 6.04 -23.42
C LYS A 447 -1.93 5.75 -22.38
N GLN A 448 -1.81 6.56 -21.35
CA GLN A 448 -0.83 6.41 -20.28
C GLN A 448 -1.37 5.59 -19.08
N LEU A 449 -2.64 5.24 -19.07
CA LEU A 449 -3.30 4.39 -18.09
C LEU A 449 -3.26 2.92 -18.48
#